data_7316bfc368087b0a9f3b1d9318c8c076
#
_entry.id   7316bfc368087b0a9f3b1d9318c8c076
#
_cell.length_a   1.000
_cell.length_b   1.000
_cell.length_c   1.000
_cell.angle_alpha   90.00
_cell.angle_beta   90.00
_cell.angle_gamma   90.00
#
_symmetry.space_group_name_H-M   'P 1'
#
loop_
_entity.id
_entity.type
_entity.pdbx_description
1 polymer ?
#
loop_
_entity_poly.entity_id
_entity_poly.type
_entity_poly.pdbx_seq_one_letter_code
_entity_poly.pdbx_strand_id
1 'polypeptide(L)'
;LLGKNPEMKRAMSAYCDMLGIDAAEASFKGQFLPFGDFRTVPGQDAVLLAGDAAGLVDPITGEGIGYAMQSGQLAAKAALAALSAGQPETALTRYRHALRPVHRALRMARLIRPVIFLPALEPGFARAFQRSSTLRRDYLRLMAGEVEYEQILARLVLRLPRLGLTALRARL
;
A
#
# COMPACT_ATOMS: atom_id res chain seq x y z
N LEU A 1 5.92 -20.92 3.53
CA LEU A 1 4.89 -19.97 4.01
C LEU A 1 3.47 -20.40 3.65
N LEU A 2 3.22 -20.84 2.42
CA LEU A 2 1.95 -21.49 2.03
C LEU A 2 1.61 -22.70 2.91
N GLY A 3 2.64 -23.38 3.46
CA GLY A 3 2.49 -24.55 4.32
C GLY A 3 1.75 -24.31 5.66
N LYS A 4 1.68 -23.07 6.14
CA LYS A 4 1.12 -22.73 7.46
C LYS A 4 -0.25 -22.04 7.41
N ASN A 5 -0.76 -21.69 6.21
CA ASN A 5 -2.08 -21.07 6.07
C ASN A 5 -3.05 -21.98 5.30
N PRO A 6 -3.97 -22.67 6.00
CA PRO A 6 -4.90 -23.61 5.36
C PRO A 6 -5.91 -22.92 4.43
N GLU A 7 -6.23 -21.65 4.66
CA GLU A 7 -7.14 -20.90 3.80
C GLU A 7 -6.45 -20.54 2.46
N MET A 8 -5.20 -20.12 2.52
CA MET A 8 -4.42 -19.85 1.31
C MET A 8 -4.25 -21.10 0.44
N LYS A 9 -3.99 -22.27 1.07
CA LYS A 9 -3.88 -23.52 0.33
C LYS A 9 -5.19 -23.87 -0.38
N ARG A 10 -6.32 -23.75 0.32
CA ARG A 10 -7.66 -24.02 -0.27
C ARG A 10 -7.95 -23.07 -1.43
N ALA A 11 -7.67 -21.78 -1.27
CA ALA A 11 -7.86 -20.80 -2.33
C ALA A 11 -6.98 -21.09 -3.55
N MET A 12 -5.72 -21.47 -3.33
CA MET A 12 -4.81 -21.85 -4.41
C MET A 12 -5.24 -23.14 -5.12
N SER A 13 -5.68 -24.16 -4.38
CA SER A 13 -6.21 -25.38 -4.98
C SER A 13 -7.44 -25.10 -5.84
N ALA A 14 -8.43 -24.37 -5.31
CA ALA A 14 -9.63 -23.99 -6.06
C ALA A 14 -9.30 -23.17 -7.32
N TYR A 15 -8.29 -22.32 -7.26
CA TYR A 15 -7.83 -21.57 -8.43
C TYR A 15 -7.16 -22.46 -9.48
N CYS A 16 -6.33 -23.42 -9.06
CA CYS A 16 -5.76 -24.42 -9.95
C CYS A 16 -6.83 -25.27 -10.62
N ASP A 17 -7.83 -25.75 -9.85
CA ASP A 17 -8.96 -26.52 -10.38
C ASP A 17 -9.72 -25.74 -11.47
N MET A 18 -9.96 -24.43 -11.23
CA MET A 18 -10.60 -23.55 -12.19
C MET A 18 -9.80 -23.40 -13.50
N LEU A 19 -8.46 -23.50 -13.42
CA LEU A 19 -7.55 -23.40 -14.56
C LEU A 19 -7.25 -24.78 -15.20
N GLY A 20 -7.78 -25.88 -14.65
CA GLY A 20 -7.46 -27.23 -15.12
C GLY A 20 -6.03 -27.68 -14.82
N ILE A 21 -5.40 -27.13 -13.78
CA ILE A 21 -4.04 -27.43 -13.33
C ILE A 21 -4.09 -28.33 -12.13
N ASP A 22 -3.37 -29.45 -12.14
CA ASP A 22 -3.21 -30.28 -10.93
C ASP A 22 -2.32 -29.55 -9.92
N ALA A 23 -2.92 -29.15 -8.80
CA ALA A 23 -2.21 -28.45 -7.72
C ALA A 23 -1.11 -29.31 -7.06
N ALA A 24 -1.17 -30.65 -7.19
CA ALA A 24 -0.14 -31.56 -6.67
C ALA A 24 1.12 -31.56 -7.53
N GLU A 25 0.98 -31.31 -8.84
CA GLU A 25 2.09 -31.24 -9.79
C GLU A 25 2.66 -29.82 -9.91
N ALA A 26 1.92 -28.81 -9.43
CA ALA A 26 2.31 -27.41 -9.52
C ALA A 26 3.39 -27.02 -8.51
N SER A 27 4.43 -26.32 -8.98
CA SER A 27 5.46 -25.73 -8.13
C SER A 27 5.06 -24.29 -7.74
N PHE A 28 4.72 -24.09 -6.47
CA PHE A 28 4.38 -22.76 -5.95
C PHE A 28 5.58 -22.08 -5.32
N LYS A 29 5.81 -20.82 -5.71
CA LYS A 29 6.75 -19.92 -5.04
C LYS A 29 5.97 -18.83 -4.33
N GLY A 30 6.28 -18.59 -3.07
CA GLY A 30 5.67 -17.54 -2.27
C GLY A 30 6.71 -16.56 -1.74
N GLN A 31 6.34 -15.29 -1.70
CA GLN A 31 7.13 -14.23 -1.10
C GLN A 31 6.29 -13.50 -0.06
N PHE A 32 6.89 -13.16 1.05
CA PHE A 32 6.26 -12.30 2.05
C PHE A 32 6.26 -10.85 1.56
N LEU A 33 5.09 -10.21 1.61
CA LEU A 33 4.96 -8.78 1.34
C LEU A 33 4.83 -8.02 2.68
N PRO A 34 5.68 -7.03 2.95
CA PRO A 34 5.66 -6.28 4.22
C PRO A 34 4.59 -5.17 4.20
N PHE A 35 3.32 -5.56 4.19
CA PHE A 35 2.18 -4.64 4.11
C PHE A 35 2.14 -3.63 5.27
N GLY A 36 2.39 -2.36 4.96
CA GLY A 36 2.20 -1.24 5.89
C GLY A 36 3.12 -1.22 7.11
N ASP A 37 4.12 -2.09 7.15
CA ASP A 37 5.08 -2.17 8.25
C ASP A 37 6.45 -1.58 7.84
N PHE A 38 6.41 -0.34 7.37
CA PHE A 38 7.60 0.34 6.90
C PHE A 38 8.53 0.77 8.04
N ARG A 39 9.83 0.72 7.76
CA ARG A 39 10.89 1.14 8.68
C ARG A 39 11.00 2.66 8.69
N THR A 40 10.80 3.28 9.85
CA THR A 40 10.99 4.75 10.03
C THR A 40 12.46 5.15 9.93
N VAL A 41 13.38 4.22 10.20
CA VAL A 41 14.82 4.33 9.95
C VAL A 41 15.18 3.24 8.92
N PRO A 42 15.25 3.59 7.62
CA PRO A 42 15.41 2.63 6.53
C PRO A 42 16.89 2.31 6.27
N GLY A 43 17.61 1.81 7.28
CA GLY A 43 19.02 1.47 7.17
C GLY A 43 19.76 1.53 8.49
N GLN A 44 21.05 1.26 8.42
CA GLN A 44 22.00 1.38 9.52
C GLN A 44 23.39 1.63 8.95
N ASP A 45 24.15 2.51 9.58
CA ASP A 45 25.51 2.88 9.18
C ASP A 45 25.59 3.23 7.69
N ALA A 46 26.37 2.47 6.90
CA ALA A 46 26.53 2.65 5.46
C ALA A 46 25.48 1.90 4.61
N VAL A 47 24.51 1.23 5.23
CA VAL A 47 23.49 0.45 4.53
C VAL A 47 22.20 1.24 4.48
N LEU A 48 21.67 1.46 3.27
CA LEU A 48 20.36 2.07 3.01
C LEU A 48 19.42 0.97 2.47
N LEU A 49 18.25 0.85 3.06
CA LEU A 49 17.21 -0.11 2.64
C LEU A 49 16.20 0.60 1.74
N ALA A 50 15.83 -0.02 0.61
CA ALA A 50 14.84 0.51 -0.32
C ALA A 50 13.75 -0.54 -0.62
N GLY A 51 12.60 -0.11 -1.13
CA GLY A 51 11.50 -1.00 -1.49
C GLY A 51 11.04 -1.88 -0.33
N ASP A 52 10.81 -3.15 -0.62
CA ASP A 52 10.33 -4.15 0.34
C ASP A 52 11.27 -4.34 1.53
N ALA A 53 12.59 -4.19 1.33
CA ALA A 53 13.57 -4.26 2.42
C ALA A 53 13.35 -3.14 3.46
N ALA A 54 12.82 -2.00 3.03
CA ALA A 54 12.41 -0.90 3.90
C ALA A 54 10.93 -0.98 4.32
N GLY A 55 10.20 -2.01 3.87
CA GLY A 55 8.77 -2.20 4.14
C GLY A 55 7.87 -1.24 3.35
N LEU A 56 8.34 -0.71 2.24
CA LEU A 56 7.62 0.30 1.45
C LEU A 56 6.62 -0.35 0.48
N VAL A 57 5.62 -1.00 1.05
CA VAL A 57 4.49 -1.62 0.32
C VAL A 57 3.20 -0.98 0.79
N ASP A 58 2.36 -0.57 -0.15
CA ASP A 58 1.06 0.02 0.16
C ASP A 58 0.14 -0.98 0.87
N PRO A 59 -0.38 -0.67 2.06
CA PRO A 59 -1.18 -1.62 2.84
C PRO A 59 -2.59 -1.85 2.31
N ILE A 60 -3.06 -1.08 1.33
CA ILE A 60 -4.39 -1.21 0.71
C ILE A 60 -4.30 -1.93 -0.62
N THR A 61 -3.40 -1.47 -1.49
CA THR A 61 -3.29 -1.97 -2.87
C THR A 61 -2.31 -3.11 -3.02
N GLY A 62 -1.34 -3.25 -2.09
CA GLY A 62 -0.21 -4.17 -2.22
C GLY A 62 0.85 -3.68 -3.22
N GLU A 63 0.71 -2.45 -3.73
CA GLU A 63 1.67 -1.86 -4.66
C GLU A 63 2.99 -1.58 -3.93
N GLY A 64 4.10 -2.00 -4.51
CA GLY A 64 5.45 -1.80 -3.97
C GLY A 64 6.48 -1.41 -5.03
N ILE A 65 6.18 -1.64 -6.32
CA ILE A 65 7.14 -1.42 -7.41
C ILE A 65 7.48 0.08 -7.54
N GLY A 66 6.47 0.95 -7.55
CA GLY A 66 6.67 2.40 -7.61
C GLY A 66 7.45 2.91 -6.41
N TYR A 67 7.11 2.44 -5.21
CA TYR A 67 7.86 2.79 -4.00
C TYR A 67 9.29 2.25 -4.02
N ALA A 68 9.53 1.06 -4.57
CA ALA A 68 10.87 0.50 -4.70
C ALA A 68 11.74 1.35 -5.64
N MET A 69 11.21 1.74 -6.80
CA MET A 69 11.89 2.60 -7.75
C MET A 69 12.17 4.00 -7.14
N GLN A 70 11.17 4.62 -6.54
CA GLN A 70 11.30 5.93 -5.91
C GLN A 70 12.31 5.93 -4.77
N SER A 71 12.19 4.96 -3.85
CA SER A 71 13.11 4.87 -2.71
C SER A 71 14.54 4.55 -3.15
N GLY A 72 14.74 3.71 -4.16
CA GLY A 72 16.05 3.45 -4.75
C GLY A 72 16.70 4.71 -5.30
N GLN A 73 15.95 5.53 -6.04
CA GLN A 73 16.45 6.81 -6.55
C GLN A 73 16.78 7.78 -5.40
N LEU A 74 15.94 7.84 -4.36
CA LEU A 74 16.19 8.71 -3.20
C LEU A 74 17.43 8.26 -2.41
N ALA A 75 17.62 6.93 -2.25
CA ALA A 75 18.81 6.37 -1.61
C ALA A 75 20.09 6.72 -2.39
N ALA A 76 20.07 6.50 -3.71
CA ALA A 76 21.21 6.84 -4.57
C ALA A 76 21.55 8.34 -4.50
N LYS A 77 20.56 9.24 -4.59
CA LYS A 77 20.78 10.70 -4.46
C LYS A 77 21.36 11.07 -3.09
N ALA A 78 20.86 10.46 -2.02
CA ALA A 78 21.34 10.73 -0.66
C ALA A 78 22.78 10.27 -0.47
N ALA A 79 23.12 9.08 -0.98
CA ALA A 79 24.47 8.53 -0.93
C ALA A 79 25.45 9.40 -1.74
N LEU A 80 25.11 9.76 -2.97
CA LEU A 80 25.93 10.64 -3.81
C LEU A 80 26.17 12.02 -3.16
N ALA A 81 25.14 12.62 -2.61
CA ALA A 81 25.25 13.92 -1.93
C ALA A 81 26.13 13.85 -0.67
N ALA A 82 26.06 12.74 0.07
CA ALA A 82 26.89 12.54 1.25
C ALA A 82 28.37 12.31 0.88
N LEU A 83 28.63 11.50 -0.14
CA LEU A 83 29.99 11.25 -0.65
C LEU A 83 30.60 12.51 -1.23
N SER A 84 29.87 13.27 -2.06
CA SER A 84 30.34 14.53 -2.64
C SER A 84 30.66 15.60 -1.59
N ALA A 85 29.98 15.55 -0.44
CA ALA A 85 30.25 16.44 0.68
C ALA A 85 31.39 15.97 1.59
N GLY A 86 32.00 14.80 1.33
CA GLY A 86 32.97 14.17 2.21
C GLY A 86 32.43 13.72 3.57
N GLN A 87 31.08 13.50 3.64
CA GLN A 87 30.36 13.17 4.86
C GLN A 87 29.49 11.92 4.66
N PRO A 88 30.09 10.75 4.34
CA PRO A 88 29.34 9.52 4.01
C PRO A 88 28.40 9.07 5.13
N GLU A 89 28.70 9.34 6.38
CA GLU A 89 27.86 9.06 7.57
C GLU A 89 26.51 9.80 7.54
N THR A 90 26.39 10.88 6.77
CA THR A 90 25.12 11.64 6.65
C THR A 90 24.13 11.01 5.67
N ALA A 91 24.52 10.00 4.88
CA ALA A 91 23.72 9.40 3.83
C ALA A 91 22.36 8.89 4.36
N LEU A 92 22.35 8.15 5.46
CA LEU A 92 21.12 7.64 6.07
C LEU A 92 20.19 8.77 6.54
N THR A 93 20.72 9.81 7.15
CA THR A 93 19.93 10.96 7.60
C THR A 93 19.30 11.70 6.43
N ARG A 94 20.07 11.93 5.35
CA ARG A 94 19.58 12.54 4.11
C ARG A 94 18.49 11.69 3.45
N TYR A 95 18.71 10.39 3.35
CA TYR A 95 17.76 9.45 2.80
C TYR A 95 16.47 9.39 3.61
N ARG A 96 16.56 9.26 4.93
CA ARG A 96 15.40 9.27 5.84
C ARG A 96 14.58 10.56 5.69
N HIS A 97 15.25 11.70 5.51
CA HIS A 97 14.56 12.96 5.26
C HIS A 97 13.83 12.96 3.91
N ALA A 98 14.48 12.47 2.86
CA ALA A 98 13.92 12.38 1.52
C ALA A 98 12.71 11.43 1.44
N LEU A 99 12.65 10.39 2.29
CA LEU A 99 11.53 9.43 2.37
C LEU A 99 10.29 9.95 3.12
N ARG A 100 10.34 11.12 3.74
CA ARG A 100 9.19 11.65 4.51
C ARG A 100 7.86 11.67 3.73
N PRO A 101 7.81 12.09 2.44
CA PRO A 101 6.58 12.04 1.66
C PRO A 101 6.03 10.63 1.50
N VAL A 102 6.90 9.65 1.18
CA VAL A 102 6.53 8.23 1.06
C VAL A 102 5.98 7.69 2.37
N HIS A 103 6.66 7.93 3.47
CA HIS A 103 6.20 7.52 4.81
C HIS A 103 4.87 8.17 5.20
N ARG A 104 4.62 9.39 4.74
CA ARG A 104 3.35 10.08 4.98
C ARG A 104 2.22 9.41 4.20
N ALA A 105 2.42 9.11 2.91
CA ALA A 105 1.45 8.40 2.08
C ALA A 105 1.10 7.02 2.67
N LEU A 106 2.11 6.23 3.05
CA LEU A 106 1.92 4.90 3.65
C LEU A 106 1.20 4.98 5.02
N ARG A 107 1.49 5.98 5.85
CA ARG A 107 0.74 6.21 7.10
C ARG A 107 -0.72 6.53 6.84
N MET A 108 -1.00 7.34 5.83
CA MET A 108 -2.37 7.68 5.47
C MET A 108 -3.13 6.45 4.95
N ALA A 109 -2.51 5.64 4.08
CA ALA A 109 -3.05 4.37 3.63
C ALA A 109 -3.35 3.43 4.81
N ARG A 110 -2.44 3.34 5.79
CA ARG A 110 -2.62 2.53 7.00
C ARG A 110 -3.81 2.99 7.85
N LEU A 111 -4.07 4.30 7.94
CA LEU A 111 -5.24 4.84 8.65
C LEU A 111 -6.55 4.52 7.94
N ILE A 112 -6.54 4.52 6.60
CA ILE A 112 -7.75 4.25 5.79
C ILE A 112 -8.03 2.75 5.69
N ARG A 113 -7.01 1.91 5.75
CA ARG A 113 -7.11 0.45 5.58
C ARG A 113 -8.24 -0.21 6.38
N PRO A 114 -8.48 0.11 7.67
CA PRO A 114 -9.57 -0.49 8.44
C PRO A 114 -10.96 -0.24 7.86
N VAL A 115 -11.18 0.89 7.19
CA VAL A 115 -12.48 1.20 6.55
C VAL A 115 -12.80 0.21 5.43
N ILE A 116 -11.76 -0.35 4.79
CA ILE A 116 -11.89 -1.27 3.66
C ILE A 116 -11.93 -2.72 4.15
N PHE A 117 -11.06 -3.09 5.11
CA PHE A 117 -10.77 -4.48 5.47
C PHE A 117 -11.23 -4.91 6.86
N LEU A 118 -11.83 -4.03 7.67
CA LEU A 118 -12.47 -4.46 8.92
C LEU A 118 -13.73 -5.26 8.58
N PRO A 119 -13.91 -6.50 9.11
CA PRO A 119 -15.05 -7.35 8.79
C PRO A 119 -16.42 -6.68 9.00
N ALA A 120 -16.52 -5.79 9.98
CA ALA A 120 -17.74 -5.01 10.24
C ALA A 120 -18.04 -3.94 9.17
N LEU A 121 -17.03 -3.41 8.48
CA LEU A 121 -17.14 -2.31 7.51
C LEU A 121 -17.02 -2.80 6.06
N GLU A 122 -16.31 -3.89 5.83
CA GLU A 122 -16.05 -4.46 4.51
C GLU A 122 -17.30 -4.66 3.65
N PRO A 123 -18.42 -5.25 4.13
CA PRO A 123 -19.61 -5.43 3.31
C PRO A 123 -20.24 -4.09 2.88
N GLY A 124 -20.13 -3.07 3.73
CA GLY A 124 -20.57 -1.71 3.42
C GLY A 124 -19.72 -1.06 2.34
N PHE A 125 -18.40 -1.17 2.49
CA PHE A 125 -17.45 -0.69 1.51
C PHE A 125 -17.60 -1.39 0.15
N ALA A 126 -17.72 -2.72 0.13
CA ALA A 126 -17.90 -3.50 -1.09
C ALA A 126 -19.15 -3.08 -1.86
N ARG A 127 -20.29 -2.90 -1.17
CA ARG A 127 -21.52 -2.38 -1.79
C ARG A 127 -21.35 -0.96 -2.33
N ALA A 128 -20.69 -0.08 -1.60
CA ALA A 128 -20.41 1.28 -2.05
C ALA A 128 -19.50 1.28 -3.28
N PHE A 129 -18.46 0.45 -3.28
CA PHE A 129 -17.53 0.29 -4.40
C PHE A 129 -18.23 -0.22 -5.66
N GLN A 130 -19.09 -1.23 -5.53
CA GLN A 130 -19.87 -1.77 -6.65
C GLN A 130 -20.84 -0.73 -7.25
N ARG A 131 -21.45 0.11 -6.42
CA ARG A 131 -22.47 1.08 -6.86
C ARG A 131 -21.91 2.42 -7.32
N SER A 132 -20.75 2.83 -6.82
CA SER A 132 -20.17 4.15 -7.08
C SER A 132 -19.08 4.12 -8.16
N SER A 133 -19.42 4.61 -9.37
CA SER A 133 -18.43 4.79 -10.45
C SER A 133 -17.31 5.78 -10.05
N THR A 134 -17.63 6.77 -9.24
CA THR A 134 -16.64 7.73 -8.72
C THR A 134 -15.63 7.07 -7.80
N LEU A 135 -16.10 6.21 -6.88
CA LEU A 135 -15.20 5.50 -5.95
C LEU A 135 -14.26 4.56 -6.71
N ARG A 136 -14.79 3.82 -7.70
CA ARG A 136 -13.98 2.97 -8.59
C ARG A 136 -12.94 3.76 -9.37
N ARG A 137 -13.34 4.90 -9.95
CA ARG A 137 -12.42 5.77 -10.70
C ARG A 137 -11.33 6.35 -9.80
N ASP A 138 -11.68 6.85 -8.61
CA ASP A 138 -10.71 7.38 -7.66
C ASP A 138 -9.74 6.27 -7.19
N TYR A 139 -10.21 5.04 -7.02
CA TYR A 139 -9.36 3.88 -6.73
C TYR A 139 -8.39 3.56 -7.88
N LEU A 140 -8.88 3.52 -9.13
CA LEU A 140 -8.01 3.29 -10.30
C LEU A 140 -6.97 4.39 -10.47
N ARG A 141 -7.33 5.64 -10.22
CA ARG A 141 -6.39 6.77 -10.26
C ARG A 141 -5.35 6.70 -9.16
N LEU A 142 -5.73 6.20 -7.97
CA LEU A 142 -4.79 5.91 -6.90
C LEU A 142 -3.79 4.83 -7.31
N MET A 143 -4.28 3.72 -7.90
CA MET A 143 -3.44 2.64 -8.43
C MET A 143 -2.49 3.12 -9.55
N ALA A 144 -2.94 4.07 -10.36
CA ALA A 144 -2.14 4.68 -11.41
C ALA A 144 -1.14 5.74 -10.89
N GLY A 145 -1.14 6.04 -9.57
CA GLY A 145 -0.31 7.09 -8.99
C GLY A 145 -0.71 8.52 -9.40
N GLU A 146 -1.92 8.71 -9.95
CA GLU A 146 -2.42 10.03 -10.38
C GLU A 146 -2.98 10.86 -9.24
N VAL A 147 -3.34 10.22 -8.12
CA VAL A 147 -3.88 10.87 -6.93
C VAL A 147 -3.30 10.24 -5.67
N GLU A 148 -3.15 11.05 -4.64
CA GLU A 148 -2.68 10.62 -3.32
C GLU A 148 -3.87 10.35 -2.38
N TYR A 149 -3.65 9.53 -1.34
CA TYR A 149 -4.66 9.23 -0.31
C TYR A 149 -5.24 10.48 0.34
N GLU A 150 -4.43 11.51 0.54
CA GLU A 150 -4.86 12.79 1.13
C GLU A 150 -5.91 13.49 0.27
N GLN A 151 -5.75 13.45 -1.05
CA GLN A 151 -6.69 14.05 -2.00
C GLN A 151 -8.02 13.27 -2.01
N ILE A 152 -7.97 11.94 -1.90
CA ILE A 152 -9.16 11.09 -1.82
C ILE A 152 -9.89 11.37 -0.51
N LEU A 153 -9.17 11.41 0.61
CA LEU A 153 -9.74 11.68 1.92
C LEU A 153 -10.39 13.08 1.98
N ALA A 154 -9.71 14.09 1.46
CA ALA A 154 -10.26 15.46 1.39
C ALA A 154 -11.58 15.50 0.61
N ARG A 155 -11.65 14.81 -0.54
CA ARG A 155 -12.90 14.70 -1.32
C ARG A 155 -13.99 13.95 -0.57
N LEU A 156 -13.63 12.91 0.19
CA LEU A 156 -14.59 12.14 0.98
C LEU A 156 -15.19 13.00 2.10
N VAL A 157 -14.35 13.71 2.85
CA VAL A 157 -14.74 14.62 3.93
C VAL A 157 -15.66 15.74 3.42
N LEU A 158 -15.33 16.34 2.27
CA LEU A 158 -16.17 17.36 1.65
C LEU A 158 -17.55 16.86 1.19
N ARG A 159 -17.71 15.54 1.00
CA ARG A 159 -18.98 14.90 0.61
C ARG A 159 -19.81 14.40 1.79
N LEU A 160 -19.23 14.25 2.98
CA LEU A 160 -19.92 13.78 4.19
C LEU A 160 -21.19 14.59 4.53
N PRO A 161 -21.21 15.92 4.45
CA PRO A 161 -22.44 16.70 4.73
C PRO A 161 -23.59 16.37 3.76
N ARG A 162 -23.27 16.09 2.49
CA ARG A 162 -24.30 15.74 1.47
C ARG A 162 -24.81 14.30 1.66
N LEU A 163 -23.99 13.39 2.13
CA LEU A 163 -24.39 12.00 2.43
C LEU A 163 -25.27 11.93 3.68
N GLY A 164 -25.01 12.75 4.69
CA GLY A 164 -25.87 12.90 5.88
C GLY A 164 -27.25 13.43 5.55
N LEU A 165 -27.34 14.44 4.69
CA LEU A 165 -28.61 15.02 4.24
C LEU A 165 -29.46 14.06 3.39
N THR A 166 -28.83 13.24 2.53
CA THR A 166 -29.52 12.22 1.75
C THR A 166 -29.99 11.04 2.61
N ALA A 167 -29.23 10.64 3.62
CA ALA A 167 -29.63 9.59 4.56
C ALA A 167 -30.81 10.04 5.46
N LEU A 168 -30.85 11.32 5.85
CA LEU A 168 -32.01 11.90 6.59
C LEU A 168 -33.27 11.98 5.71
N ARG A 169 -33.13 12.35 4.43
CA ARG A 169 -34.28 12.43 3.48
C ARG A 169 -34.82 11.06 3.07
N ALA A 170 -34.05 10.00 3.19
CA ALA A 170 -34.50 8.63 2.90
C ALA A 170 -35.20 7.95 4.10
N ARG A 171 -35.23 8.62 5.27
CA ARG A 171 -35.96 8.16 6.47
C ARG A 171 -37.24 8.95 6.78
N LEU A 172 -37.53 9.98 5.99
CA LEU A 172 -38.80 10.73 5.95
C LEU A 172 -39.62 10.32 4.72
#